data_779124eb7410411c4468d68325c06485
#
_entry.id   779124eb7410411c4468d68325c06485
#
_cell.length_a   1.000
_cell.length_b   1.000
_cell.length_c   1.000
_cell.angle_alpha   90.00
_cell.angle_beta   90.00
_cell.angle_gamma   90.00
#
_symmetry.space_group_name_H-M   'P 1'
#
loop_
_entity.id
_entity.type
_entity.pdbx_description
1 polymer ?
#
loop_
_entity_poly.entity_id
_entity_poly.type
_entity_poly.pdbx_seq_one_letter_code
_entity_poly.pdbx_strand_id
1 'polypeptide(L)'
;MATPPYPEDEHSRQAYVDQLGLLEEGADEVFEEILAAATSYFQTPIALISILDHQRQWFRASIGLDIRQTPRRDSFCAYAILGKGVFEVADATLDPRFRDNPYVQGEPRIRFYAGAPLATAEGLNLGSLCVIDREPRGPLAERDVAMLEHFARLVMARIHTLRSTNYIDEPTGLYNRLRLQEDVSLRLQRDGALTVIAADLLPLALLNTIIRTLGYPFSNDLMLEARDRIRAELPDFTLYKISPTRFGLLLPRQQQEETESVCLRLLRAFESPVVCRGIPIKANVGLGVLPLADDPLDGDQDWLRLVVSAADDARDRGVGWARYNPPLDQAQQRAFTLLTSLSQAIGTEEGFHLVYQPKIDLPTGRCTGVEALLRWRHPQLGFVSPAEFVPLAEKTALMRSLSDWVLRHAMAQLAQWNARNIPLRLAINVSVSDMEDSSFLEEAVRLAKTYDIDLSALELEFTESVLIRDASAVGSVLLRARELGMGIAVDDFGTGYSNWTYLRDLPITAIKLDQSFTRDLAGSPKAQSVTQAVIGLASQLGYRVVAEGIETHDTFHLLQAWGCHEGQGYLIAQPMLPEQLEDWLRR
;
A
#
# COMPACT_ATOMS: atom_id res chain seq x y z
N MET A 1 17.06 32.63 -31.42
CA MET A 1 16.77 32.96 -30.02
C MET A 1 17.61 32.07 -29.10
N ALA A 2 18.29 32.63 -28.10
CA ALA A 2 19.06 31.84 -27.15
C ALA A 2 18.10 31.24 -26.10
N THR A 3 18.23 29.95 -25.83
CA THR A 3 17.45 29.29 -24.76
C THR A 3 17.94 29.78 -23.40
N PRO A 4 17.06 30.24 -22.48
CA PRO A 4 17.50 30.68 -21.17
C PRO A 4 18.13 29.49 -20.40
N PRO A 5 19.26 29.72 -19.70
CA PRO A 5 19.88 28.69 -18.88
C PRO A 5 19.01 28.37 -17.67
N TYR A 6 19.26 27.21 -17.06
CA TYR A 6 18.67 26.86 -15.79
C TYR A 6 19.51 27.42 -14.61
N PRO A 7 18.90 27.84 -13.49
CA PRO A 7 19.63 28.14 -12.27
C PRO A 7 20.43 26.93 -11.77
N GLU A 8 21.51 27.17 -11.03
CA GLU A 8 22.33 26.09 -10.44
C GLU A 8 21.54 25.23 -9.45
N ASP A 9 20.56 25.81 -8.79
CA ASP A 9 19.69 25.21 -7.79
C ASP A 9 18.32 24.76 -8.35
N GLU A 10 18.21 24.54 -9.66
CA GLU A 10 16.94 24.24 -10.35
C GLU A 10 16.19 23.05 -9.75
N HIS A 11 16.88 22.01 -9.31
CA HIS A 11 16.24 20.85 -8.70
C HIS A 11 15.51 21.22 -7.39
N SER A 12 16.18 21.94 -6.50
CA SER A 12 15.59 22.41 -5.24
C SER A 12 14.47 23.43 -5.47
N ARG A 13 14.68 24.33 -6.44
CA ARG A 13 13.69 25.32 -6.85
C ARG A 13 12.41 24.67 -7.37
N GLN A 14 12.55 23.66 -8.24
CA GLN A 14 11.40 22.95 -8.80
C GLN A 14 10.64 22.16 -7.70
N ALA A 15 11.36 21.45 -6.85
CA ALA A 15 10.76 20.75 -5.73
C ALA A 15 9.94 21.69 -4.83
N TYR A 16 10.44 22.92 -4.61
CA TYR A 16 9.72 23.93 -3.87
C TYR A 16 8.44 24.42 -4.59
N VAL A 17 8.51 24.64 -5.91
CA VAL A 17 7.36 25.03 -6.75
C VAL A 17 6.28 23.93 -6.72
N ASP A 18 6.68 22.66 -6.85
CA ASP A 18 5.76 21.51 -6.83
C ASP A 18 5.05 21.38 -5.48
N GLN A 19 5.76 21.63 -4.38
CA GLN A 19 5.18 21.61 -3.03
C GLN A 19 4.20 22.75 -2.76
N LEU A 20 4.32 23.88 -3.47
CA LEU A 20 3.45 25.02 -3.25
C LEU A 20 2.04 24.86 -3.82
N GLY A 21 1.83 23.92 -4.78
CA GLY A 21 0.53 23.74 -5.43
C GLY A 21 0.00 24.96 -6.21
N LEU A 22 0.83 25.98 -6.39
CA LEU A 22 0.46 27.30 -6.96
C LEU A 22 -0.04 27.24 -8.41
N LEU A 23 0.12 26.09 -9.05
CA LEU A 23 -0.21 25.91 -10.47
C LEU A 23 -1.71 25.64 -10.72
N GLU A 24 -2.48 25.26 -9.67
CA GLU A 24 -3.84 24.74 -9.82
C GLU A 24 -4.94 25.61 -9.18
N GLU A 25 -4.60 26.67 -8.44
CA GLU A 25 -5.59 27.47 -7.71
C GLU A 25 -6.19 28.62 -8.52
N GLY A 26 -7.47 28.92 -8.27
CA GLY A 26 -8.28 29.95 -8.92
C GLY A 26 -7.79 31.38 -8.71
N ALA A 27 -8.56 32.38 -9.19
CA ALA A 27 -8.27 33.79 -9.04
C ALA A 27 -8.02 34.20 -7.56
N ASP A 28 -7.04 35.05 -7.31
CA ASP A 28 -6.74 35.61 -5.99
C ASP A 28 -6.79 37.13 -6.07
N GLU A 29 -7.77 37.73 -5.41
CA GLU A 29 -8.03 39.17 -5.46
C GLU A 29 -6.81 40.01 -5.02
N VAL A 30 -6.02 39.51 -4.06
CA VAL A 30 -4.83 40.23 -3.56
C VAL A 30 -3.74 40.29 -4.63
N PHE A 31 -3.55 39.22 -5.41
CA PHE A 31 -2.62 39.24 -6.53
C PHE A 31 -3.08 40.20 -7.63
N GLU A 32 -4.38 40.25 -7.91
CA GLU A 32 -4.95 41.20 -8.87
C GLU A 32 -4.77 42.66 -8.41
N GLU A 33 -4.99 42.96 -7.11
CA GLU A 33 -4.76 44.27 -6.52
C GLU A 33 -3.27 44.70 -6.60
N ILE A 34 -2.34 43.77 -6.31
CA ILE A 34 -0.89 44.04 -6.44
C ILE A 34 -0.54 44.39 -7.89
N LEU A 35 -1.06 43.62 -8.86
CA LEU A 35 -0.82 43.89 -10.28
C LEU A 35 -1.45 45.22 -10.77
N ALA A 36 -2.66 45.53 -10.28
CA ALA A 36 -3.31 46.82 -10.56
C ALA A 36 -2.50 48.00 -10.04
N ALA A 37 -1.96 47.90 -8.81
CA ALA A 37 -1.05 48.89 -8.24
C ALA A 37 0.25 49.00 -9.07
N ALA A 38 0.83 47.88 -9.46
CA ALA A 38 2.05 47.87 -10.29
C ALA A 38 1.83 48.51 -11.68
N THR A 39 0.76 48.15 -12.40
CA THR A 39 0.42 48.76 -13.68
C THR A 39 0.17 50.26 -13.56
N SER A 40 -0.54 50.66 -12.51
CA SER A 40 -0.81 52.09 -12.24
C SER A 40 0.46 52.86 -11.91
N TYR A 41 1.38 52.33 -11.08
CA TYR A 41 2.63 52.99 -10.73
C TYR A 41 3.59 53.11 -11.94
N PHE A 42 3.82 52.03 -12.65
CA PHE A 42 4.75 51.99 -13.78
C PHE A 42 4.15 52.51 -15.10
N GLN A 43 2.86 52.81 -15.11
CA GLN A 43 2.14 53.23 -16.32
C GLN A 43 2.39 52.25 -17.51
N THR A 44 2.30 50.95 -17.22
CA THR A 44 2.50 49.89 -18.22
C THR A 44 1.18 49.17 -18.52
N PRO A 45 0.93 48.75 -19.75
CA PRO A 45 -0.31 48.08 -20.12
C PRO A 45 -0.39 46.63 -19.62
N ILE A 46 0.75 46.00 -19.26
CA ILE A 46 0.82 44.59 -18.89
C ILE A 46 1.62 44.46 -17.60
N ALA A 47 1.10 43.69 -16.65
CA ALA A 47 1.82 43.19 -15.48
C ALA A 47 1.44 41.73 -15.20
N LEU A 48 2.42 40.93 -14.77
CA LEU A 48 2.26 39.50 -14.56
C LEU A 48 2.93 39.06 -13.25
N ILE A 49 2.28 38.15 -12.54
CA ILE A 49 2.91 37.29 -11.54
C ILE A 49 3.11 35.94 -12.19
N SER A 50 4.33 35.57 -12.47
CA SER A 50 4.69 34.35 -13.15
C SER A 50 5.43 33.38 -12.25
N ILE A 51 5.11 32.08 -12.36
CA ILE A 51 5.83 30.96 -11.76
C ILE A 51 6.41 30.11 -12.89
N LEU A 52 7.62 29.60 -12.71
CA LEU A 52 8.31 28.79 -13.72
C LEU A 52 8.43 27.33 -13.27
N ASP A 53 7.97 26.42 -14.11
CA ASP A 53 8.27 25.00 -13.99
C ASP A 53 9.38 24.57 -14.99
N HIS A 54 9.64 23.26 -15.15
CA HIS A 54 10.66 22.75 -16.06
C HIS A 54 10.44 23.14 -17.53
N GLN A 55 9.19 23.19 -17.99
CA GLN A 55 8.86 23.32 -19.41
C GLN A 55 8.12 24.60 -19.76
N ARG A 56 7.45 25.19 -18.78
CA ARG A 56 6.51 26.30 -19.00
C ARG A 56 6.64 27.39 -17.93
N GLN A 57 6.14 28.55 -18.29
CA GLN A 57 5.89 29.70 -17.43
C GLN A 57 4.38 29.79 -17.22
N TRP A 58 3.94 29.82 -15.98
CA TRP A 58 2.55 30.01 -15.57
C TRP A 58 2.31 31.43 -15.09
N PHE A 59 1.17 32.01 -15.47
CA PHE A 59 0.73 33.29 -14.95
C PHE A 59 -0.27 33.06 -13.82
N ARG A 60 0.21 33.25 -12.58
CA ARG A 60 -0.63 33.13 -11.39
C ARG A 60 -1.67 34.24 -11.33
N ALA A 61 -1.33 35.45 -11.80
CA ALA A 61 -2.21 36.55 -12.10
C ALA A 61 -1.65 37.34 -13.29
N SER A 62 -2.53 37.97 -14.08
CA SER A 62 -2.15 38.76 -15.26
C SER A 62 -3.10 39.93 -15.48
N ILE A 63 -2.55 41.10 -15.85
CA ILE A 63 -3.28 42.24 -16.38
C ILE A 63 -2.77 42.52 -17.77
N GLY A 64 -3.65 42.78 -18.72
CA GLY A 64 -3.33 43.12 -20.09
C GLY A 64 -2.86 41.96 -20.98
N LEU A 65 -3.01 40.73 -20.52
CA LEU A 65 -2.68 39.51 -21.25
C LEU A 65 -3.69 38.40 -20.99
N ASP A 66 -4.30 37.84 -22.05
CA ASP A 66 -5.36 36.82 -21.93
C ASP A 66 -4.85 35.37 -21.91
N ILE A 67 -3.54 35.14 -22.00
CA ILE A 67 -2.93 33.80 -21.95
C ILE A 67 -2.56 33.43 -20.54
N ARG A 68 -2.70 32.13 -20.20
CA ARG A 68 -2.41 31.64 -18.85
C ARG A 68 -1.04 31.00 -18.68
N GLN A 69 -0.39 30.62 -19.78
CA GLN A 69 0.93 29.99 -19.78
C GLN A 69 1.68 30.21 -21.10
N THR A 70 2.99 30.13 -21.05
CA THR A 70 3.87 30.14 -22.21
C THR A 70 4.99 29.10 -22.07
N PRO A 71 5.62 28.63 -23.16
CA PRO A 71 6.81 27.81 -23.06
C PRO A 71 7.93 28.53 -22.31
N ARG A 72 8.61 27.85 -21.38
CA ARG A 72 9.74 28.43 -20.61
C ARG A 72 10.85 28.97 -21.50
N ARG A 73 11.13 28.31 -22.62
CA ARG A 73 12.17 28.73 -23.60
C ARG A 73 11.93 30.13 -24.18
N ASP A 74 10.66 30.56 -24.22
CA ASP A 74 10.26 31.83 -24.78
C ASP A 74 10.06 32.93 -23.70
N SER A 75 10.35 32.60 -22.43
CA SER A 75 10.08 33.44 -21.28
C SER A 75 11.19 34.44 -20.97
N PHE A 76 10.85 35.71 -20.79
CA PHE A 76 11.71 36.73 -20.19
C PHE A 76 11.96 36.47 -18.71
N CYS A 77 10.95 35.98 -17.99
CA CYS A 77 11.04 35.68 -16.58
C CYS A 77 12.04 34.55 -16.27
N ALA A 78 12.33 33.68 -17.26
CA ALA A 78 13.36 32.66 -17.14
C ALA A 78 14.78 33.24 -17.02
N TYR A 79 14.99 34.44 -17.52
CA TYR A 79 16.23 35.22 -17.28
C TYR A 79 16.17 35.98 -15.94
N ALA A 80 14.99 36.47 -15.56
CA ALA A 80 14.83 37.22 -14.31
C ALA A 80 15.14 36.36 -13.08
N ILE A 81 14.83 35.05 -13.12
CA ILE A 81 15.09 34.12 -11.97
C ILE A 81 16.58 33.78 -11.82
N LEU A 82 17.45 34.11 -12.76
CA LEU A 82 18.90 33.81 -12.66
C LEU A 82 19.65 34.83 -11.80
N GLY A 83 19.08 36.01 -11.58
CA GLY A 83 19.68 37.10 -10.80
C GLY A 83 19.05 37.27 -9.45
N LYS A 84 19.68 38.07 -8.57
CA LYS A 84 19.16 38.44 -7.26
C LYS A 84 18.37 39.76 -7.26
N GLY A 85 18.43 40.55 -8.31
CA GLY A 85 17.76 41.85 -8.47
C GLY A 85 16.87 41.90 -9.68
N VAL A 86 16.33 43.08 -9.96
CA VAL A 86 15.47 43.33 -11.11
C VAL A 86 16.22 43.06 -12.41
N PHE A 87 15.64 42.24 -13.28
CA PHE A 87 16.09 42.02 -14.64
C PHE A 87 15.33 42.95 -15.58
N GLU A 88 16.05 43.72 -16.35
CA GLU A 88 15.50 44.77 -17.22
C GLU A 88 15.92 44.58 -18.68
N VAL A 89 14.99 44.85 -19.61
CA VAL A 89 15.19 44.93 -21.04
C VAL A 89 14.53 46.22 -21.56
N ALA A 90 15.33 47.22 -21.89
CA ALA A 90 14.87 48.55 -22.31
C ALA A 90 14.18 48.54 -23.69
N ASP A 91 14.75 47.77 -24.64
CA ASP A 91 14.15 47.49 -25.94
C ASP A 91 14.44 46.05 -26.37
N ALA A 92 13.41 45.22 -26.35
CA ALA A 92 13.52 43.80 -26.69
C ALA A 92 13.87 43.56 -28.18
N THR A 93 13.63 44.52 -29.04
CA THR A 93 14.00 44.40 -30.48
C THR A 93 15.50 44.55 -30.73
N LEU A 94 16.20 45.22 -29.84
CA LEU A 94 17.64 45.46 -29.89
C LEU A 94 18.42 44.42 -29.05
N ASP A 95 17.77 43.70 -28.15
CA ASP A 95 18.41 42.72 -27.28
C ASP A 95 18.63 41.39 -28.05
N PRO A 96 19.87 40.91 -28.20
CA PRO A 96 20.17 39.68 -28.92
C PRO A 96 19.48 38.43 -28.37
N ARG A 97 19.09 38.44 -27.10
CA ARG A 97 18.38 37.32 -26.42
C ARG A 97 16.93 37.25 -26.88
N PHE A 98 16.29 38.40 -27.18
CA PHE A 98 14.84 38.51 -27.32
C PHE A 98 14.37 38.99 -28.70
N ARG A 99 15.22 39.59 -29.55
CA ARG A 99 14.82 40.16 -30.84
C ARG A 99 14.04 39.18 -31.73
N ASP A 100 14.35 37.86 -31.64
CA ASP A 100 13.69 36.83 -32.45
C ASP A 100 12.61 36.07 -31.63
N ASN A 101 12.18 36.61 -30.48
CA ASN A 101 11.19 36.02 -29.63
C ASN A 101 9.78 36.14 -30.21
N PRO A 102 8.93 35.09 -30.20
CA PRO A 102 7.57 35.13 -30.72
C PRO A 102 6.73 36.29 -30.18
N TYR A 103 6.91 36.64 -28.89
CA TYR A 103 6.14 37.72 -28.23
C TYR A 103 6.71 39.10 -28.46
N VAL A 104 7.89 39.23 -29.09
CA VAL A 104 8.47 40.46 -29.57
C VAL A 104 8.07 40.71 -31.03
N GLN A 105 8.12 39.66 -31.87
CA GLN A 105 7.78 39.71 -33.28
C GLN A 105 6.26 39.70 -33.53
N GLY A 106 5.51 38.93 -32.73
CA GLY A 106 4.05 38.82 -32.75
C GLY A 106 3.39 39.47 -31.52
N GLU A 107 2.09 39.28 -31.36
CA GLU A 107 1.39 39.79 -30.17
C GLU A 107 1.95 39.11 -28.89
N PRO A 108 2.10 39.90 -27.78
CA PRO A 108 1.64 41.29 -27.55
C PRO A 108 2.63 42.39 -27.99
N ARG A 109 3.68 42.09 -28.75
CA ARG A 109 4.70 43.02 -29.25
C ARG A 109 5.51 43.67 -28.15
N ILE A 110 6.06 42.86 -27.28
CA ILE A 110 6.89 43.31 -26.15
C ILE A 110 8.06 44.16 -26.65
N ARG A 111 8.23 45.35 -26.05
CA ARG A 111 9.38 46.21 -26.25
C ARG A 111 10.17 46.42 -24.98
N PHE A 112 9.51 46.71 -23.90
CA PHE A 112 10.11 46.86 -22.58
C PHE A 112 9.68 45.73 -21.65
N TYR A 113 10.61 45.26 -20.81
CA TYR A 113 10.37 44.30 -19.78
C TYR A 113 11.17 44.66 -18.52
N ALA A 114 10.57 44.65 -17.37
CA ALA A 114 11.27 44.67 -16.08
C ALA A 114 10.62 43.67 -15.13
N GLY A 115 11.43 42.77 -14.55
CA GLY A 115 10.95 41.71 -13.66
C GLY A 115 11.80 41.57 -12.40
N ALA A 116 11.16 41.60 -11.23
CA ALA A 116 11.75 41.31 -9.93
C ALA A 116 11.53 39.85 -9.56
N PRO A 117 12.56 39.09 -9.15
CA PRO A 117 12.41 37.70 -8.80
C PRO A 117 11.56 37.51 -7.55
N LEU A 118 10.76 36.46 -7.54
CA LEU A 118 9.97 36.00 -6.38
C LEU A 118 10.85 35.04 -5.57
N ALA A 119 11.66 35.60 -4.68
CA ALA A 119 12.66 34.87 -3.91
C ALA A 119 12.10 34.34 -2.59
N THR A 120 12.38 33.07 -2.26
CA THR A 120 12.14 32.50 -0.93
C THR A 120 13.17 33.00 0.09
N ALA A 121 12.95 32.71 1.37
CA ALA A 121 13.91 33.04 2.43
C ALA A 121 15.26 32.33 2.23
N GLU A 122 15.25 31.14 1.62
CA GLU A 122 16.43 30.33 1.28
C GLU A 122 17.15 30.82 0.01
N GLY A 123 16.58 31.80 -0.70
CA GLY A 123 17.17 32.41 -1.89
C GLY A 123 16.76 31.75 -3.21
N LEU A 124 15.80 30.82 -3.21
CA LEU A 124 15.27 30.19 -4.42
C LEU A 124 14.31 31.14 -5.16
N ASN A 125 14.53 31.39 -6.44
CA ASN A 125 13.70 32.24 -7.27
C ASN A 125 12.60 31.43 -7.97
N LEU A 126 11.36 31.49 -7.49
CA LEU A 126 10.24 30.67 -7.98
C LEU A 126 9.69 31.16 -9.32
N GLY A 127 9.82 32.44 -9.56
CA GLY A 127 9.28 33.16 -10.70
C GLY A 127 9.60 34.64 -10.64
N SER A 128 8.79 35.48 -11.25
CA SER A 128 8.95 36.93 -11.16
C SER A 128 7.61 37.68 -11.16
N LEU A 129 7.57 38.83 -10.49
CA LEU A 129 6.61 39.88 -10.79
C LEU A 129 7.22 40.78 -11.83
N CYS A 130 6.54 40.98 -12.96
CA CYS A 130 7.05 41.79 -14.04
C CYS A 130 6.03 42.78 -14.59
N VAL A 131 6.58 43.90 -15.12
CA VAL A 131 5.85 44.91 -15.88
C VAL A 131 6.38 44.95 -17.31
N ILE A 132 5.49 45.10 -18.26
CA ILE A 132 5.79 44.96 -19.69
C ILE A 132 5.12 46.09 -20.46
N ASP A 133 5.86 46.66 -21.44
CA ASP A 133 5.31 47.66 -22.35
C ASP A 133 5.49 47.27 -23.82
N ARG A 134 4.62 47.84 -24.65
CA ARG A 134 4.67 47.75 -26.12
C ARG A 134 5.54 48.84 -26.76
N GLU A 135 6.05 49.75 -25.93
CA GLU A 135 6.98 50.79 -26.34
C GLU A 135 8.31 50.63 -25.61
N PRO A 136 9.46 50.94 -26.25
CA PRO A 136 10.75 50.94 -25.54
C PRO A 136 10.77 52.00 -24.44
N ARG A 137 11.48 51.71 -23.34
CA ARG A 137 11.65 52.64 -22.22
C ARG A 137 13.11 52.85 -21.85
N GLY A 138 13.41 53.95 -21.24
CA GLY A 138 14.73 54.20 -20.62
C GLY A 138 14.94 53.30 -19.40
N PRO A 139 16.18 53.23 -18.87
CA PRO A 139 16.50 52.47 -17.69
C PRO A 139 15.65 52.92 -16.51
N LEU A 140 15.22 51.93 -15.66
CA LEU A 140 14.48 52.23 -14.46
C LEU A 140 15.34 53.06 -13.46
N ALA A 141 14.75 54.05 -12.83
CA ALA A 141 15.42 54.76 -11.74
C ALA A 141 15.54 53.85 -10.52
N GLU A 142 16.52 54.07 -9.65
CA GLU A 142 16.73 53.26 -8.42
C GLU A 142 15.46 53.14 -7.58
N ARG A 143 14.65 54.18 -7.45
CA ARG A 143 13.38 54.18 -6.73
C ARG A 143 12.35 53.21 -7.37
N ASP A 144 12.37 53.11 -8.72
CA ASP A 144 11.43 52.28 -9.46
C ASP A 144 11.84 50.81 -9.38
N VAL A 145 13.15 50.53 -9.38
CA VAL A 145 13.71 49.22 -9.07
C VAL A 145 13.28 48.75 -7.66
N ALA A 146 13.50 49.64 -6.67
CA ALA A 146 13.12 49.33 -5.28
C ALA A 146 11.61 49.09 -5.09
N MET A 147 10.78 49.82 -5.88
CA MET A 147 9.33 49.65 -5.86
C MET A 147 8.91 48.31 -6.49
N LEU A 148 9.52 47.92 -7.59
CA LEU A 148 9.24 46.62 -8.26
C LEU A 148 9.61 45.44 -7.34
N GLU A 149 10.75 45.55 -6.64
CA GLU A 149 11.15 44.59 -5.60
C GLU A 149 10.20 44.59 -4.41
N HIS A 150 9.65 45.75 -4.06
CA HIS A 150 8.65 45.82 -2.99
C HIS A 150 7.38 45.08 -3.36
N PHE A 151 6.85 45.25 -4.59
CA PHE A 151 5.71 44.48 -5.09
C PHE A 151 6.01 42.98 -5.11
N ALA A 152 7.21 42.58 -5.52
CA ALA A 152 7.61 41.17 -5.49
C ALA A 152 7.61 40.60 -4.05
N ARG A 153 8.06 41.36 -3.05
CA ARG A 153 7.97 40.99 -1.63
C ARG A 153 6.52 40.85 -1.15
N LEU A 154 5.61 41.73 -1.60
CA LEU A 154 4.18 41.61 -1.27
C LEU A 154 3.57 40.34 -1.85
N VAL A 155 3.92 39.96 -3.09
CA VAL A 155 3.51 38.68 -3.71
C VAL A 155 4.03 37.51 -2.87
N MET A 156 5.30 37.52 -2.48
CA MET A 156 5.87 36.45 -1.63
C MET A 156 5.21 36.38 -0.26
N ALA A 157 4.89 37.53 0.37
CA ALA A 157 4.14 37.56 1.62
C ALA A 157 2.74 36.93 1.48
N ARG A 158 2.05 37.18 0.34
CA ARG A 158 0.76 36.54 0.07
C ARG A 158 0.91 35.04 -0.15
N ILE A 159 1.91 34.60 -0.91
CA ILE A 159 2.23 33.18 -1.10
C ILE A 159 2.47 32.51 0.26
N HIS A 160 3.26 33.13 1.15
CA HIS A 160 3.48 32.62 2.50
C HIS A 160 2.20 32.56 3.34
N THR A 161 1.32 33.56 3.20
CA THR A 161 0.03 33.55 3.92
C THR A 161 -0.87 32.41 3.44
N LEU A 162 -1.00 32.23 2.13
CA LEU A 162 -1.76 31.11 1.55
C LEU A 162 -1.20 29.76 2.03
N ARG A 163 0.11 29.62 2.04
CA ARG A 163 0.80 28.42 2.52
C ARG A 163 0.55 28.20 4.03
N SER A 164 0.66 29.24 4.86
CA SER A 164 0.46 29.12 6.30
C SER A 164 -0.99 28.80 6.68
N THR A 165 -1.97 29.28 5.93
CA THR A 165 -3.39 28.90 6.11
C THR A 165 -3.60 27.42 5.80
N ASN A 166 -2.85 26.85 4.87
CA ASN A 166 -2.90 25.41 4.53
C ASN A 166 -2.12 24.51 5.50
N TYR A 167 -1.48 25.05 6.56
CA TYR A 167 -0.73 24.25 7.53
C TYR A 167 -1.54 23.76 8.72
N ILE A 168 -2.78 24.17 8.86
CA ILE A 168 -3.65 23.84 9.99
C ILE A 168 -4.66 22.79 9.58
N ASP A 169 -4.83 21.79 10.40
CA ASP A 169 -5.95 20.85 10.34
C ASP A 169 -7.16 21.51 11.03
N GLU A 170 -8.13 21.95 10.24
CA GLU A 170 -9.29 22.70 10.75
C GLU A 170 -10.02 22.02 11.92
N PRO A 171 -10.32 20.69 11.88
CA PRO A 171 -11.03 20.05 12.98
C PRO A 171 -10.27 20.07 14.31
N THR A 172 -8.94 19.90 14.29
CA THR A 172 -8.15 19.77 15.52
C THR A 172 -7.41 21.04 15.90
N GLY A 173 -7.25 22.01 14.98
CA GLY A 173 -6.44 23.21 15.17
C GLY A 173 -4.94 22.92 15.33
N LEU A 174 -4.48 21.73 14.98
CA LEU A 174 -3.08 21.33 14.99
C LEU A 174 -2.40 21.67 13.66
N TYR A 175 -1.08 21.73 13.67
CA TYR A 175 -0.33 21.67 12.43
C TYR A 175 -0.60 20.35 11.69
N ASN A 176 -0.77 20.44 10.37
CA ASN A 176 -1.07 19.28 9.54
C ASN A 176 0.19 18.57 9.02
N ARG A 177 0.00 17.57 8.16
CA ARG A 177 1.06 16.79 7.56
C ARG A 177 2.08 17.64 6.77
N LEU A 178 1.63 18.67 6.05
CA LEU A 178 2.52 19.52 5.25
C LEU A 178 3.50 20.29 6.15
N ARG A 179 3.01 20.84 7.27
CA ARG A 179 3.85 21.51 8.26
C ARG A 179 4.83 20.55 8.92
N LEU A 180 4.38 19.33 9.24
CA LEU A 180 5.27 18.28 9.77
C LEU A 180 6.43 18.00 8.82
N GLN A 181 6.17 17.83 7.53
CA GLN A 181 7.20 17.58 6.52
C GLN A 181 8.21 18.71 6.40
N GLU A 182 7.74 19.95 6.44
CA GLU A 182 8.62 21.12 6.42
C GLU A 182 9.49 21.21 7.68
N ASP A 183 8.88 21.05 8.86
CA ASP A 183 9.60 21.10 10.14
C ASP A 183 10.65 19.97 10.24
N VAL A 184 10.37 18.78 9.70
CA VAL A 184 11.36 17.70 9.59
C VAL A 184 12.55 18.13 8.74
N SER A 185 12.29 18.67 7.54
CA SER A 185 13.35 19.11 6.62
C SER A 185 14.21 20.22 7.24
N LEU A 186 13.59 21.24 7.84
CA LEU A 186 14.30 22.35 8.48
C LEU A 186 15.14 21.90 9.68
N ARG A 187 14.60 20.99 10.52
CA ARG A 187 15.32 20.50 11.70
C ARG A 187 16.46 19.56 11.32
N LEU A 188 16.29 18.72 10.29
CA LEU A 188 17.39 17.89 9.77
C LEU A 188 18.56 18.74 9.29
N GLN A 189 18.29 19.77 8.51
CA GLN A 189 19.34 20.71 8.04
C GLN A 189 20.04 21.42 9.18
N ARG A 190 19.31 21.80 10.25
CA ARG A 190 19.86 22.54 11.39
C ARG A 190 20.58 21.64 12.40
N ASP A 191 19.97 20.51 12.77
CA ASP A 191 20.35 19.70 13.93
C ASP A 191 21.03 18.37 13.49
N GLY A 192 21.03 18.03 12.20
CA GLY A 192 21.66 16.86 11.59
C GLY A 192 20.99 15.52 11.91
N ALA A 193 20.07 15.46 12.87
CA ALA A 193 19.31 14.27 13.21
C ALA A 193 18.09 14.61 14.07
N LEU A 194 17.00 13.83 13.91
CA LEU A 194 15.80 13.90 14.77
C LEU A 194 15.10 12.54 14.78
N THR A 195 14.11 12.37 15.66
CA THR A 195 13.23 11.20 15.66
C THR A 195 11.80 11.64 15.41
N VAL A 196 11.13 11.00 14.44
CA VAL A 196 9.71 11.16 14.17
C VAL A 196 8.95 10.05 14.88
N ILE A 197 7.85 10.41 15.57
CA ILE A 197 6.89 9.45 16.14
C ILE A 197 5.54 9.68 15.48
N ALA A 198 4.94 8.62 14.94
CA ALA A 198 3.55 8.60 14.49
C ALA A 198 2.71 7.78 15.49
N ALA A 199 1.62 8.37 15.97
CA ALA A 199 0.65 7.71 16.86
C ALA A 199 -0.65 7.46 16.09
N ASP A 200 -0.96 6.21 15.78
CA ASP A 200 -2.23 5.80 15.20
C ASP A 200 -3.16 5.32 16.31
N LEU A 201 -4.28 6.00 16.50
CA LEU A 201 -5.17 5.79 17.65
C LEU A 201 -6.26 4.75 17.40
N LEU A 202 -6.71 4.63 16.16
CA LEU A 202 -7.85 3.80 15.78
C LEU A 202 -7.65 3.19 14.39
N PRO A 203 -8.06 1.93 14.18
CA PRO A 203 -8.18 1.39 12.82
C PRO A 203 -9.14 2.24 11.97
N LEU A 204 -8.77 2.50 10.71
CA LEU A 204 -9.59 3.30 9.80
C LEU A 204 -11.00 2.71 9.60
N ALA A 205 -11.12 1.38 9.63
CA ALA A 205 -12.41 0.68 9.55
C ALA A 205 -13.35 1.05 10.72
N LEU A 206 -12.81 1.17 11.94
CA LEU A 206 -13.57 1.59 13.12
C LEU A 206 -13.98 3.06 13.00
N LEU A 207 -13.07 3.95 12.56
CA LEU A 207 -13.41 5.35 12.31
C LEU A 207 -14.53 5.48 11.27
N ASN A 208 -14.46 4.74 10.18
CA ASN A 208 -15.52 4.72 9.16
C ASN A 208 -16.86 4.24 9.72
N THR A 209 -16.87 3.25 10.60
CA THR A 209 -18.07 2.78 11.29
C THR A 209 -18.64 3.87 12.20
N ILE A 210 -17.80 4.57 12.97
CA ILE A 210 -18.18 5.70 13.82
C ILE A 210 -18.81 6.82 12.95
N ILE A 211 -18.17 7.19 11.83
CA ILE A 211 -18.68 8.22 10.93
C ILE A 211 -20.05 7.83 10.35
N ARG A 212 -20.22 6.59 9.90
CA ARG A 212 -21.49 6.10 9.35
C ARG A 212 -22.62 6.10 10.38
N THR A 213 -22.31 5.82 11.64
CA THR A 213 -23.32 5.66 12.71
C THR A 213 -23.58 6.94 13.47
N LEU A 214 -22.53 7.74 13.77
CA LEU A 214 -22.61 8.91 14.65
C LEU A 214 -22.28 10.23 13.94
N GLY A 215 -21.82 10.17 12.69
CA GLY A 215 -21.51 11.33 11.84
C GLY A 215 -20.13 11.95 12.06
N TYR A 216 -19.74 12.84 11.14
CA TYR A 216 -18.47 13.56 11.19
C TYR A 216 -18.27 14.42 12.45
N PRO A 217 -19.30 15.13 12.99
CA PRO A 217 -19.12 15.91 14.22
C PRO A 217 -18.66 15.09 15.42
N PHE A 218 -19.14 13.85 15.55
CA PHE A 218 -18.68 12.94 16.60
C PHE A 218 -17.21 12.52 16.41
N SER A 219 -16.84 12.18 15.16
CA SER A 219 -15.47 11.85 14.80
C SER A 219 -14.50 12.99 15.10
N ASN A 220 -14.88 14.23 14.79
CA ASN A 220 -14.07 15.42 15.06
C ASN A 220 -13.89 15.63 16.59
N ASP A 221 -14.97 15.54 17.37
CA ASP A 221 -14.90 15.66 18.82
C ASP A 221 -14.02 14.57 19.44
N LEU A 222 -14.11 13.33 18.94
CA LEU A 222 -13.22 12.23 19.37
C LEU A 222 -11.74 12.55 19.13
N MET A 223 -11.41 13.15 17.98
CA MET A 223 -10.03 13.57 17.69
C MET A 223 -9.58 14.76 18.52
N LEU A 224 -10.50 15.66 18.90
CA LEU A 224 -10.22 16.76 19.85
C LEU A 224 -9.91 16.22 21.25
N GLU A 225 -10.70 15.30 21.77
CA GLU A 225 -10.45 14.65 23.05
C GLU A 225 -9.10 13.89 23.06
N ALA A 226 -8.80 13.19 21.99
CA ALA A 226 -7.52 12.52 21.82
C ALA A 226 -6.34 13.50 21.78
N ARG A 227 -6.46 14.61 21.05
CA ARG A 227 -5.48 15.71 21.01
C ARG A 227 -5.20 16.23 22.41
N ASP A 228 -6.25 16.52 23.16
CA ASP A 228 -6.13 17.16 24.48
C ASP A 228 -5.48 16.21 25.50
N ARG A 229 -5.76 14.91 25.42
CA ARG A 229 -5.04 13.87 26.20
C ARG A 229 -3.54 13.83 25.87
N ILE A 230 -3.19 13.83 24.58
CA ILE A 230 -1.77 13.82 24.17
C ILE A 230 -1.08 15.09 24.67
N ARG A 231 -1.70 16.24 24.54
CA ARG A 231 -1.15 17.53 25.03
C ARG A 231 -0.97 17.57 26.55
N ALA A 232 -1.89 16.98 27.30
CA ALA A 232 -1.78 16.89 28.76
C ALA A 232 -0.56 16.06 29.19
N GLU A 233 -0.28 14.96 28.49
CA GLU A 233 0.88 14.11 28.77
C GLU A 233 2.20 14.67 28.22
N LEU A 234 2.16 15.37 27.11
CA LEU A 234 3.33 15.86 26.37
C LEU A 234 3.21 17.36 26.06
N PRO A 235 3.13 18.24 27.07
CA PRO A 235 2.89 19.69 26.88
C PRO A 235 4.03 20.41 26.16
N ASP A 236 5.26 19.89 26.25
CA ASP A 236 6.46 20.51 25.68
C ASP A 236 6.71 20.12 24.21
N PHE A 237 5.89 19.22 23.64
CA PHE A 237 6.05 18.72 22.28
C PHE A 237 5.06 19.34 21.32
N THR A 238 5.54 19.72 20.14
CA THR A 238 4.67 20.13 19.03
C THR A 238 3.94 18.91 18.49
N LEU A 239 2.60 18.96 18.52
CA LEU A 239 1.74 17.92 18.01
C LEU A 239 1.24 18.27 16.61
N TYR A 240 1.30 17.29 15.70
CA TYR A 240 0.86 17.41 14.32
C TYR A 240 -0.29 16.44 14.05
N LYS A 241 -1.17 16.78 13.11
CA LYS A 241 -2.20 15.91 12.56
C LYS A 241 -1.73 15.35 11.22
N ILE A 242 -1.45 14.04 11.16
CA ILE A 242 -0.92 13.38 9.94
C ILE A 242 -2.05 12.91 9.02
N SER A 243 -3.08 12.28 9.61
CA SER A 243 -4.23 11.72 8.91
C SER A 243 -5.44 11.64 9.85
N PRO A 244 -6.64 11.22 9.41
CA PRO A 244 -7.83 11.19 10.25
C PRO A 244 -7.68 10.49 11.61
N THR A 245 -6.85 9.44 11.71
CA THR A 245 -6.62 8.71 12.97
C THR A 245 -5.24 8.93 13.58
N ARG A 246 -4.33 9.66 12.88
CA ARG A 246 -2.91 9.70 13.23
C ARG A 246 -2.43 11.07 13.64
N PHE A 247 -1.60 11.07 14.69
CA PHE A 247 -0.88 12.25 15.18
C PHE A 247 0.63 12.06 15.00
N GLY A 248 1.37 13.17 14.91
CA GLY A 248 2.82 13.17 14.76
C GLY A 248 3.49 14.00 15.83
N LEU A 249 4.71 13.60 16.21
CA LEU A 249 5.60 14.33 17.11
C LEU A 249 7.02 14.30 16.57
N LEU A 250 7.80 15.33 16.88
CA LEU A 250 9.22 15.44 16.55
C LEU A 250 10.04 15.54 17.82
N LEU A 251 10.99 14.61 18.00
CA LEU A 251 11.97 14.63 19.08
C LEU A 251 13.30 15.09 18.51
N PRO A 252 13.88 16.22 19.00
CA PRO A 252 15.19 16.66 18.59
C PRO A 252 16.28 15.68 19.04
N ARG A 253 17.45 15.75 18.42
CA ARG A 253 18.59 14.85 18.68
C ARG A 253 18.93 14.70 20.17
N GLN A 254 18.84 15.80 20.93
CA GLN A 254 19.15 15.83 22.36
C GLN A 254 18.15 15.02 23.21
N GLN A 255 16.98 14.72 22.69
CA GLN A 255 15.90 13.99 23.37
C GLN A 255 15.70 12.58 22.79
N GLN A 256 16.59 12.09 21.93
CA GLN A 256 16.46 10.74 21.35
C GLN A 256 16.49 9.63 22.41
N GLU A 257 17.23 9.82 23.50
CA GLU A 257 17.27 8.88 24.62
C GLU A 257 15.92 8.80 25.37
N GLU A 258 15.07 9.82 25.25
CA GLU A 258 13.75 9.89 25.87
C GLU A 258 12.65 9.19 25.03
N THR A 259 12.97 8.69 23.83
CA THR A 259 11.99 8.15 22.89
C THR A 259 11.08 7.10 23.52
N GLU A 260 11.67 6.13 24.25
CA GLU A 260 10.91 5.08 24.93
C GLU A 260 9.98 5.66 26.02
N SER A 261 10.47 6.61 26.80
CA SER A 261 9.68 7.31 27.82
C SER A 261 8.49 8.04 27.21
N VAL A 262 8.69 8.74 26.10
CA VAL A 262 7.62 9.44 25.35
C VAL A 262 6.59 8.43 24.82
N CYS A 263 7.03 7.31 24.25
CA CYS A 263 6.13 6.27 23.78
C CYS A 263 5.29 5.67 24.92
N LEU A 264 5.92 5.35 26.05
CA LEU A 264 5.22 4.81 27.22
C LEU A 264 4.21 5.81 27.81
N ARG A 265 4.53 7.10 27.85
CA ARG A 265 3.59 8.17 28.27
C ARG A 265 2.40 8.25 27.34
N LEU A 266 2.62 8.22 26.02
CA LEU A 266 1.54 8.18 25.02
C LEU A 266 0.63 6.96 25.19
N LEU A 267 1.19 5.76 25.38
CA LEU A 267 0.40 4.56 25.58
C LEU A 267 -0.46 4.63 26.85
N ARG A 268 0.11 5.12 27.96
CA ARG A 268 -0.62 5.35 29.23
C ARG A 268 -1.80 6.31 29.05
N ALA A 269 -1.64 7.36 28.27
CA ALA A 269 -2.72 8.31 27.98
C ALA A 269 -3.99 7.63 27.42
N PHE A 270 -3.84 6.46 26.78
CA PHE A 270 -4.92 5.72 26.14
C PHE A 270 -5.23 4.36 26.77
N GLU A 271 -4.67 4.04 27.95
CA GLU A 271 -5.07 2.85 28.72
C GLU A 271 -6.55 2.89 29.10
N SER A 272 -7.07 4.06 29.44
CA SER A 272 -8.50 4.28 29.65
C SER A 272 -9.20 4.69 28.36
N PRO A 273 -10.47 4.26 28.12
CA PRO A 273 -11.23 4.69 26.95
C PRO A 273 -11.33 6.20 26.81
N VAL A 274 -11.35 6.68 25.58
CA VAL A 274 -11.63 8.10 25.27
C VAL A 274 -13.14 8.30 25.38
N VAL A 275 -13.58 9.16 26.30
CA VAL A 275 -15.01 9.45 26.48
C VAL A 275 -15.37 10.62 25.59
N CYS A 276 -16.13 10.35 24.52
CA CYS A 276 -16.62 11.36 23.58
C CYS A 276 -18.14 11.43 23.66
N ARG A 277 -18.71 12.58 24.02
CA ARG A 277 -20.17 12.77 24.21
C ARG A 277 -20.82 11.70 25.10
N GLY A 278 -20.12 11.26 26.15
CA GLY A 278 -20.58 10.23 27.07
C GLY A 278 -20.41 8.79 26.58
N ILE A 279 -19.91 8.56 25.37
CA ILE A 279 -19.64 7.22 24.83
C ILE A 279 -18.15 6.89 25.01
N PRO A 280 -17.80 5.82 25.75
CA PRO A 280 -16.41 5.38 25.92
C PRO A 280 -15.93 4.64 24.67
N ILE A 281 -14.95 5.17 23.97
CA ILE A 281 -14.29 4.56 22.81
C ILE A 281 -12.92 4.03 23.24
N LYS A 282 -12.71 2.73 23.13
CA LYS A 282 -11.41 2.12 23.38
C LYS A 282 -10.46 2.40 22.22
N ALA A 283 -9.38 3.09 22.48
CA ALA A 283 -8.31 3.28 21.51
C ALA A 283 -7.50 1.98 21.35
N ASN A 284 -7.07 1.69 20.13
CA ASN A 284 -6.11 0.62 19.83
C ASN A 284 -4.84 1.29 19.25
N VAL A 285 -4.00 1.77 20.17
CA VAL A 285 -2.89 2.65 19.83
C VAL A 285 -1.70 1.84 19.31
N GLY A 286 -1.19 2.24 18.15
CA GLY A 286 0.12 1.82 17.63
C GLY A 286 1.02 3.03 17.43
N LEU A 287 2.23 2.98 17.98
CA LEU A 287 3.22 4.04 17.83
C LEU A 287 4.36 3.56 16.93
N GLY A 288 4.59 4.29 15.84
CA GLY A 288 5.74 4.11 14.96
C GLY A 288 6.85 5.10 15.30
N VAL A 289 8.08 4.63 15.35
CA VAL A 289 9.26 5.44 15.66
C VAL A 289 10.27 5.32 14.53
N LEU A 290 10.68 6.46 13.97
CA LEU A 290 11.67 6.55 12.90
C LEU A 290 12.75 7.57 13.25
N PRO A 291 13.97 7.15 13.63
CA PRO A 291 15.13 8.03 13.65
C PRO A 291 15.51 8.44 12.24
N LEU A 292 15.73 9.74 12.03
CA LEU A 292 16.21 10.33 10.78
C LEU A 292 17.56 10.99 11.01
N ALA A 293 18.46 10.85 10.04
CA ALA A 293 19.75 11.53 10.00
C ALA A 293 19.87 12.28 8.66
N ASP A 294 20.67 13.34 8.65
CA ASP A 294 21.03 14.09 7.43
C ASP A 294 22.08 13.27 6.66
N ASP A 295 21.62 12.19 5.98
CA ASP A 295 22.45 11.39 5.10
C ASP A 295 22.01 11.64 3.65
N PRO A 296 22.92 12.12 2.77
CA PRO A 296 22.61 12.36 1.34
C PRO A 296 22.16 11.11 0.58
N LEU A 297 22.42 9.91 1.11
CA LEU A 297 22.00 8.64 0.51
C LEU A 297 20.52 8.31 0.78
N ASP A 298 19.89 8.94 1.78
CA ASP A 298 18.50 8.71 2.17
C ASP A 298 17.52 9.80 1.65
N GLY A 299 17.99 10.76 0.86
CA GLY A 299 17.24 11.97 0.47
C GLY A 299 15.95 11.74 -0.35
N ASP A 300 15.66 10.52 -0.77
CA ASP A 300 14.48 10.16 -1.59
C ASP A 300 13.53 9.18 -0.88
N GLN A 301 13.79 8.83 0.39
CA GLN A 301 12.90 7.93 1.14
C GLN A 301 11.67 8.68 1.65
N ASP A 302 10.48 8.15 1.35
CA ASP A 302 9.22 8.61 1.97
C ASP A 302 9.19 8.21 3.46
N TRP A 303 9.94 8.96 4.29
CA TRP A 303 10.06 8.74 5.72
C TRP A 303 8.70 8.73 6.42
N LEU A 304 7.72 9.49 5.89
CA LEU A 304 6.38 9.52 6.46
C LEU A 304 5.68 8.16 6.29
N ARG A 305 5.82 7.54 5.13
CA ARG A 305 5.33 6.17 4.90
C ARG A 305 5.99 5.19 5.86
N LEU A 306 7.30 5.31 6.06
CA LEU A 306 8.06 4.40 6.94
C LEU A 306 7.61 4.47 8.39
N VAL A 307 7.44 5.68 8.94
CA VAL A 307 6.98 5.85 10.34
C VAL A 307 5.53 5.42 10.53
N VAL A 308 4.69 5.63 9.52
CA VAL A 308 3.28 5.16 9.53
C VAL A 308 3.23 3.63 9.46
N SER A 309 4.02 3.00 8.60
CA SER A 309 4.12 1.53 8.53
C SER A 309 4.55 0.92 9.87
N ALA A 310 5.50 1.55 10.58
CA ALA A 310 5.91 1.10 11.91
C ALA A 310 4.78 1.23 12.95
N ALA A 311 3.93 2.27 12.85
CA ALA A 311 2.78 2.44 13.74
C ALA A 311 1.71 1.38 13.49
N ASP A 312 1.44 1.06 12.23
CA ASP A 312 0.50 0.00 11.84
C ASP A 312 0.99 -1.38 12.33
N ASP A 313 2.28 -1.69 12.13
CA ASP A 313 2.88 -2.94 12.65
C ASP A 313 2.77 -3.05 14.18
N ALA A 314 3.08 -1.96 14.90
CA ALA A 314 2.98 -1.94 16.35
C ALA A 314 1.55 -2.21 16.85
N ARG A 315 0.55 -1.64 16.18
CA ARG A 315 -0.87 -1.85 16.49
C ARG A 315 -1.30 -3.29 16.18
N ASP A 316 -0.99 -3.79 14.98
CA ASP A 316 -1.45 -5.08 14.50
C ASP A 316 -0.84 -6.25 15.31
N ARG A 317 0.39 -6.08 15.80
CA ARG A 317 1.05 -7.02 16.70
C ARG A 317 0.69 -6.84 18.17
N GLY A 318 -0.02 -5.77 18.52
CA GLY A 318 -0.39 -5.48 19.91
C GLY A 318 0.79 -5.14 20.83
N VAL A 319 1.94 -4.70 20.27
CA VAL A 319 3.15 -4.38 21.07
C VAL A 319 3.18 -2.93 21.57
N GLY A 320 2.21 -2.10 21.17
CA GLY A 320 2.07 -0.71 21.55
C GLY A 320 2.98 0.23 20.77
N TRP A 321 4.28 -0.03 20.67
CA TRP A 321 5.18 0.77 19.85
C TRP A 321 6.25 -0.08 19.16
N ALA A 322 6.71 0.37 17.99
CA ALA A 322 7.78 -0.27 17.23
C ALA A 322 8.66 0.78 16.54
N ARG A 323 9.95 0.49 16.44
CA ARG A 323 10.84 1.20 15.53
C ARG A 323 10.66 0.66 14.11
N TYR A 324 10.82 1.54 13.11
CA TYR A 324 10.85 1.12 11.72
C TYR A 324 11.86 -0.03 11.53
N ASN A 325 11.40 -1.06 10.86
CA ASN A 325 12.18 -2.26 10.58
C ASN A 325 12.28 -2.48 9.06
N PRO A 326 13.45 -2.21 8.43
CA PRO A 326 13.62 -2.37 7.00
C PRO A 326 13.22 -3.75 6.43
N PRO A 327 13.55 -4.90 7.06
CA PRO A 327 13.09 -6.21 6.62
C PRO A 327 11.57 -6.34 6.53
N LEU A 328 10.84 -5.75 7.46
CA LEU A 328 9.38 -5.79 7.46
C LEU A 328 8.80 -4.95 6.33
N ASP A 329 9.35 -3.75 6.11
CA ASP A 329 8.93 -2.89 5.00
C ASP A 329 9.21 -3.53 3.64
N GLN A 330 10.37 -4.17 3.48
CA GLN A 330 10.70 -4.96 2.29
C GLN A 330 9.70 -6.12 2.06
N ALA A 331 9.27 -6.79 3.13
CA ALA A 331 8.26 -7.83 3.03
C ALA A 331 6.91 -7.26 2.57
N GLN A 332 6.50 -6.09 3.05
CA GLN A 332 5.26 -5.42 2.60
C GLN A 332 5.36 -4.96 1.14
N GLN A 333 6.49 -4.38 0.73
CA GLN A 333 6.74 -4.01 -0.66
C GLN A 333 6.72 -5.23 -1.58
N ARG A 334 7.35 -6.34 -1.12
CA ARG A 334 7.33 -7.61 -1.85
C ARG A 334 5.90 -8.14 -1.98
N ALA A 335 5.09 -8.08 -0.92
CA ALA A 335 3.69 -8.49 -0.96
C ALA A 335 2.88 -7.67 -1.98
N PHE A 336 3.09 -6.36 -2.04
CA PHE A 336 2.46 -5.48 -3.04
C PHE A 336 2.89 -5.84 -4.47
N THR A 337 4.19 -6.06 -4.68
CA THR A 337 4.73 -6.50 -5.99
C THR A 337 4.10 -7.83 -6.41
N LEU A 338 3.99 -8.78 -5.48
CA LEU A 338 3.36 -10.07 -5.74
C LEU A 338 1.89 -9.93 -6.12
N LEU A 339 1.10 -9.12 -5.41
CA LEU A 339 -0.32 -8.90 -5.74
C LEU A 339 -0.51 -8.28 -7.14
N THR A 340 0.31 -7.28 -7.48
CA THR A 340 0.25 -6.63 -8.79
C THR A 340 0.60 -7.62 -9.89
N SER A 341 1.68 -8.39 -9.72
CA SER A 341 2.12 -9.40 -10.67
C SER A 341 1.16 -10.58 -10.76
N LEU A 342 0.51 -10.95 -9.63
CA LEU A 342 -0.49 -12.01 -9.58
C LEU A 342 -1.69 -11.70 -10.47
N SER A 343 -2.20 -10.46 -10.40
CA SER A 343 -3.29 -9.99 -11.27
C SER A 343 -2.93 -10.13 -12.76
N GLN A 344 -1.71 -9.75 -13.12
CA GLN A 344 -1.23 -9.89 -14.49
C GLN A 344 -1.07 -11.35 -14.91
N ALA A 345 -0.42 -12.17 -14.06
CA ALA A 345 -0.17 -13.59 -14.34
C ALA A 345 -1.46 -14.40 -14.52
N ILE A 346 -2.51 -14.10 -13.74
CA ILE A 346 -3.83 -14.73 -13.92
C ILE A 346 -4.42 -14.36 -15.28
N GLY A 347 -4.29 -13.09 -15.70
CA GLY A 347 -4.83 -12.61 -16.98
C GLY A 347 -4.09 -13.15 -18.21
N THR A 348 -2.78 -13.39 -18.11
CA THR A 348 -1.95 -13.92 -19.22
C THR A 348 -1.78 -15.43 -19.16
N GLU A 349 -2.18 -16.07 -18.05
CA GLU A 349 -1.94 -17.49 -17.74
C GLU A 349 -0.44 -17.89 -17.72
N GLU A 350 0.44 -16.91 -17.54
CA GLU A 350 1.89 -17.13 -17.56
C GLU A 350 2.47 -17.37 -16.15
N GLY A 351 3.41 -18.32 -16.09
CA GLY A 351 4.18 -18.61 -14.87
C GLY A 351 3.52 -19.56 -13.89
N PHE A 352 2.22 -19.81 -14.00
CA PHE A 352 1.54 -20.82 -13.19
C PHE A 352 1.65 -22.22 -13.80
N HIS A 353 1.80 -23.21 -12.92
CA HIS A 353 1.66 -24.62 -13.27
C HIS A 353 1.22 -25.43 -12.05
N LEU A 354 0.62 -26.58 -12.30
CA LEU A 354 0.27 -27.53 -11.27
C LEU A 354 1.34 -28.61 -11.17
N VAL A 355 1.67 -28.98 -9.96
CA VAL A 355 2.40 -30.20 -9.63
C VAL A 355 1.49 -31.10 -8.80
N TYR A 356 1.73 -32.38 -8.82
CA TYR A 356 0.86 -33.38 -8.25
C TYR A 356 1.62 -34.23 -7.24
N GLN A 357 1.05 -34.37 -6.03
CA GLN A 357 1.63 -35.20 -5.00
C GLN A 357 0.78 -36.43 -4.77
N PRO A 358 1.36 -37.65 -4.87
CA PRO A 358 0.63 -38.89 -4.69
C PRO A 358 0.11 -39.09 -3.27
N LYS A 359 -1.12 -39.58 -3.17
CA LYS A 359 -1.73 -40.17 -1.96
C LYS A 359 -1.78 -41.66 -2.13
N ILE A 360 -1.30 -42.42 -1.16
CA ILE A 360 -1.32 -43.89 -1.21
C ILE A 360 -2.23 -44.44 -0.12
N ASP A 361 -2.86 -45.55 -0.42
CA ASP A 361 -3.50 -46.39 0.59
C ASP A 361 -2.42 -47.05 1.44
N LEU A 362 -2.39 -46.79 2.72
CA LEU A 362 -1.33 -47.27 3.59
C LEU A 362 -1.31 -48.82 3.75
N PRO A 363 -2.46 -49.52 3.82
CA PRO A 363 -2.49 -50.96 3.83
C PRO A 363 -1.88 -51.62 2.60
N THR A 364 -2.16 -51.11 1.40
CA THR A 364 -1.77 -51.79 0.14
C THR A 364 -0.57 -51.14 -0.56
N GLY A 365 -0.21 -49.92 -0.18
CA GLY A 365 0.84 -49.11 -0.85
C GLY A 365 0.44 -48.60 -2.25
N ARG A 366 -0.80 -48.80 -2.68
CA ARG A 366 -1.25 -48.36 -4.02
C ARG A 366 -1.62 -46.88 -4.01
N CYS A 367 -1.32 -46.20 -5.10
CA CYS A 367 -1.76 -44.83 -5.30
C CYS A 367 -3.27 -44.78 -5.47
N THR A 368 -3.97 -44.01 -4.66
CA THR A 368 -5.43 -43.82 -4.66
C THR A 368 -5.85 -42.48 -5.24
N GLY A 369 -4.95 -41.52 -5.29
CA GLY A 369 -5.23 -40.20 -5.79
C GLY A 369 -4.01 -39.31 -5.73
N VAL A 370 -4.20 -38.08 -6.12
CA VAL A 370 -3.15 -37.03 -6.10
C VAL A 370 -3.73 -35.73 -5.63
N GLU A 371 -2.91 -34.91 -4.98
CA GLU A 371 -3.22 -33.52 -4.66
C GLU A 371 -2.60 -32.60 -5.70
N ALA A 372 -3.40 -31.70 -6.30
CA ALA A 372 -2.93 -30.66 -7.20
C ALA A 372 -2.43 -29.46 -6.41
N LEU A 373 -1.18 -29.17 -6.55
CA LEU A 373 -0.50 -28.11 -5.83
C LEU A 373 -0.04 -27.00 -6.79
N LEU A 374 -0.56 -25.80 -6.62
CA LEU A 374 -0.21 -24.64 -7.43
C LEU A 374 1.25 -24.23 -7.22
N ARG A 375 1.93 -23.90 -8.31
CA ARG A 375 3.28 -23.34 -8.31
C ARG A 375 3.31 -22.10 -9.18
N TRP A 376 4.06 -21.09 -8.73
CA TRP A 376 4.23 -19.85 -9.46
C TRP A 376 5.69 -19.54 -9.71
N ARG A 377 6.07 -19.42 -10.97
CA ARG A 377 7.38 -18.96 -11.40
C ARG A 377 7.27 -17.53 -11.89
N HIS A 378 7.58 -16.59 -11.00
CA HIS A 378 7.55 -15.17 -11.32
C HIS A 378 8.72 -14.78 -12.24
N PRO A 379 8.50 -13.93 -13.29
CA PRO A 379 9.55 -13.59 -14.25
C PRO A 379 10.82 -12.99 -13.64
N GLN A 380 10.67 -12.17 -12.60
CA GLN A 380 11.78 -11.46 -11.94
C GLN A 380 12.20 -12.09 -10.61
N LEU A 381 11.25 -12.64 -9.84
CA LEU A 381 11.48 -13.16 -8.49
C LEU A 381 11.80 -14.66 -8.48
N GLY A 382 11.71 -15.34 -9.62
CA GLY A 382 11.90 -16.78 -9.71
C GLY A 382 10.73 -17.57 -9.10
N PHE A 383 11.04 -18.65 -8.38
CA PHE A 383 10.02 -19.44 -7.70
C PHE A 383 9.44 -18.70 -6.49
N VAL A 384 8.10 -18.54 -6.47
CA VAL A 384 7.36 -17.94 -5.36
C VAL A 384 6.51 -19.02 -4.69
N SER A 385 6.69 -19.17 -3.37
CA SER A 385 5.95 -20.18 -2.59
C SER A 385 4.46 -19.86 -2.52
N PRO A 386 3.55 -20.85 -2.66
CA PRO A 386 2.13 -20.66 -2.39
C PRO A 386 1.84 -20.06 -1.02
N ALA A 387 2.58 -20.46 0.01
CA ALA A 387 2.46 -19.91 1.36
C ALA A 387 2.74 -18.38 1.43
N GLU A 388 3.40 -17.81 0.41
CA GLU A 388 3.66 -16.37 0.33
C GLU A 388 2.55 -15.61 -0.41
N PHE A 389 2.04 -16.12 -1.54
CA PHE A 389 1.10 -15.36 -2.37
C PHE A 389 -0.38 -15.73 -2.18
N VAL A 390 -0.71 -16.96 -1.78
CA VAL A 390 -2.11 -17.39 -1.57
C VAL A 390 -2.78 -16.59 -0.45
N PRO A 391 -2.17 -16.39 0.75
CA PRO A 391 -2.76 -15.58 1.80
C PRO A 391 -2.94 -14.10 1.42
N LEU A 392 -2.16 -13.59 0.44
CA LEU A 392 -2.34 -12.26 -0.11
C LEU A 392 -3.54 -12.23 -1.07
N ALA A 393 -3.69 -13.24 -1.93
CA ALA A 393 -4.82 -13.38 -2.85
C ALA A 393 -6.16 -13.50 -2.12
N GLU A 394 -6.22 -14.26 -1.02
CA GLU A 394 -7.42 -14.48 -0.19
C GLU A 394 -8.04 -13.20 0.36
N LYS A 395 -7.22 -12.15 0.55
CA LYS A 395 -7.67 -10.83 0.99
C LYS A 395 -8.24 -9.96 -0.13
N THR A 396 -8.27 -10.46 -1.37
CA THR A 396 -8.65 -9.73 -2.57
C THR A 396 -9.59 -10.55 -3.45
N ALA A 397 -10.19 -9.90 -4.46
CA ALA A 397 -10.99 -10.60 -5.48
C ALA A 397 -10.17 -11.53 -6.40
N LEU A 398 -8.83 -11.50 -6.33
CA LEU A 398 -7.96 -12.34 -7.16
C LEU A 398 -8.04 -13.82 -6.78
N MET A 399 -8.41 -14.14 -5.54
CA MET A 399 -8.50 -15.52 -5.08
C MET A 399 -9.45 -16.34 -5.94
N ARG A 400 -10.62 -15.79 -6.25
CA ARG A 400 -11.60 -16.47 -7.12
C ARG A 400 -11.04 -16.79 -8.50
N SER A 401 -10.40 -15.81 -9.14
CA SER A 401 -9.80 -16.03 -10.47
C SER A 401 -8.67 -17.06 -10.43
N LEU A 402 -7.94 -17.12 -9.31
CA LEU A 402 -6.89 -18.12 -9.09
C LEU A 402 -7.49 -19.53 -8.90
N SER A 403 -8.55 -19.65 -8.11
CA SER A 403 -9.29 -20.92 -7.92
C SER A 403 -9.90 -21.42 -9.23
N ASP A 404 -10.47 -20.52 -10.03
CA ASP A 404 -11.00 -20.87 -11.36
C ASP A 404 -9.89 -21.37 -12.31
N TRP A 405 -8.70 -20.75 -12.23
CA TRP A 405 -7.53 -21.19 -12.99
C TRP A 405 -7.11 -22.61 -12.57
N VAL A 406 -6.98 -22.84 -11.26
CA VAL A 406 -6.62 -24.16 -10.70
C VAL A 406 -7.63 -25.22 -11.12
N LEU A 407 -8.92 -24.95 -10.95
CA LEU A 407 -10.00 -25.88 -11.30
C LEU A 407 -9.94 -26.27 -12.78
N ARG A 408 -9.84 -25.30 -13.70
CA ARG A 408 -9.76 -25.54 -15.14
C ARG A 408 -8.58 -26.43 -15.50
N HIS A 409 -7.39 -26.14 -14.99
CA HIS A 409 -6.16 -26.90 -15.31
C HIS A 409 -6.15 -28.28 -14.64
N ALA A 410 -6.66 -28.39 -13.41
CA ALA A 410 -6.80 -29.67 -12.71
C ALA A 410 -7.77 -30.61 -13.46
N MET A 411 -8.92 -30.09 -13.87
CA MET A 411 -9.91 -30.89 -14.65
C MET A 411 -9.38 -31.28 -16.03
N ALA A 412 -8.67 -30.40 -16.73
CA ALA A 412 -8.04 -30.72 -18.00
C ALA A 412 -6.98 -31.83 -17.86
N GLN A 413 -6.20 -31.80 -16.77
CA GLN A 413 -5.22 -32.85 -16.48
C GLN A 413 -5.89 -34.19 -16.13
N LEU A 414 -6.95 -34.16 -15.34
CA LEU A 414 -7.72 -35.36 -14.99
C LEU A 414 -8.31 -36.02 -16.22
N ALA A 415 -8.82 -35.21 -17.19
CA ALA A 415 -9.29 -35.73 -18.49
C ALA A 415 -8.19 -36.43 -19.27
N GLN A 416 -6.96 -35.88 -19.28
CA GLN A 416 -5.82 -36.51 -19.95
C GLN A 416 -5.46 -37.87 -19.32
N TRP A 417 -5.48 -37.96 -17.98
CA TRP A 417 -5.24 -39.23 -17.28
C TRP A 417 -6.34 -40.27 -17.56
N ASN A 418 -7.62 -39.86 -17.55
CA ASN A 418 -8.73 -40.74 -17.90
C ASN A 418 -8.60 -41.30 -19.33
N ALA A 419 -8.22 -40.44 -20.30
CA ALA A 419 -7.98 -40.87 -21.67
C ALA A 419 -6.82 -41.88 -21.80
N ARG A 420 -5.88 -41.87 -20.83
CA ARG A 420 -4.76 -42.82 -20.76
C ARG A 420 -5.04 -44.03 -19.86
N ASN A 421 -6.28 -44.20 -19.39
CA ASN A 421 -6.70 -45.23 -18.44
C ASN A 421 -5.90 -45.21 -17.12
N ILE A 422 -5.62 -44.04 -16.61
CA ILE A 422 -5.00 -43.82 -15.30
C ILE A 422 -6.10 -43.28 -14.35
N PRO A 423 -6.81 -44.15 -13.61
CA PRO A 423 -7.91 -43.74 -12.73
C PRO A 423 -7.37 -43.17 -11.42
N LEU A 424 -7.32 -41.88 -11.30
CA LEU A 424 -6.88 -41.19 -10.09
C LEU A 424 -8.00 -40.31 -9.54
N ARG A 425 -8.11 -40.23 -8.22
CA ARG A 425 -8.83 -39.13 -7.59
C ARG A 425 -7.92 -37.91 -7.56
N LEU A 426 -8.47 -36.73 -7.90
CA LEU A 426 -7.75 -35.48 -7.91
C LEU A 426 -8.30 -34.58 -6.83
N ALA A 427 -7.46 -34.24 -5.87
CA ALA A 427 -7.79 -33.28 -4.83
C ALA A 427 -7.30 -31.88 -5.23
N ILE A 428 -8.12 -30.87 -4.94
CA ILE A 428 -7.81 -29.46 -5.13
C ILE A 428 -8.13 -28.67 -3.87
N ASN A 429 -7.26 -27.73 -3.53
CA ASN A 429 -7.47 -26.80 -2.43
C ASN A 429 -8.48 -25.73 -2.83
N VAL A 430 -9.46 -25.45 -1.96
CA VAL A 430 -10.52 -24.45 -2.16
C VAL A 430 -10.50 -23.45 -1.01
N SER A 431 -10.74 -22.18 -1.34
CA SER A 431 -10.75 -21.08 -0.38
C SER A 431 -12.13 -20.87 0.27
N VAL A 432 -12.18 -20.05 1.31
CA VAL A 432 -13.45 -19.61 1.94
C VAL A 432 -14.37 -18.97 0.90
N SER A 433 -13.83 -18.10 0.04
CA SER A 433 -14.60 -17.39 -0.98
C SER A 433 -15.21 -18.32 -2.04
N ASP A 434 -14.58 -19.46 -2.31
CA ASP A 434 -15.12 -20.48 -3.23
C ASP A 434 -16.30 -21.23 -2.61
N MET A 435 -16.37 -21.30 -1.28
CA MET A 435 -17.43 -21.95 -0.51
C MET A 435 -18.61 -21.02 -0.16
N GLU A 436 -18.46 -19.71 -0.29
CA GLU A 436 -19.53 -18.74 -0.06
C GLU A 436 -20.49 -18.60 -1.26
N ASP A 437 -20.08 -19.05 -2.46
CA ASP A 437 -20.83 -18.90 -3.69
C ASP A 437 -20.92 -20.23 -4.46
N SER A 438 -22.13 -20.59 -4.92
CA SER A 438 -22.37 -21.81 -5.70
C SER A 438 -21.70 -21.83 -7.09
N SER A 439 -21.26 -20.70 -7.59
CA SER A 439 -20.70 -20.57 -8.94
C SER A 439 -19.43 -21.40 -9.16
N PHE A 440 -18.61 -21.61 -8.12
CA PHE A 440 -17.47 -22.51 -8.20
C PHE A 440 -17.91 -23.95 -8.51
N LEU A 441 -18.95 -24.46 -7.83
CA LEU A 441 -19.51 -25.79 -8.11
C LEU A 441 -20.17 -25.85 -9.48
N GLU A 442 -20.85 -24.81 -9.92
CA GLU A 442 -21.46 -24.73 -11.26
C GLU A 442 -20.39 -24.82 -12.35
N GLU A 443 -19.25 -24.15 -12.16
CA GLU A 443 -18.11 -24.23 -13.07
C GLU A 443 -17.50 -25.64 -13.06
N ALA A 444 -17.34 -26.27 -11.89
CA ALA A 444 -16.87 -27.66 -11.79
C ALA A 444 -17.79 -28.62 -12.55
N VAL A 445 -19.12 -28.47 -12.41
CA VAL A 445 -20.12 -29.29 -13.16
C VAL A 445 -20.03 -29.01 -14.66
N ARG A 446 -19.84 -27.78 -15.08
CA ARG A 446 -19.69 -27.40 -16.48
C ARG A 446 -18.44 -28.05 -17.10
N LEU A 447 -17.30 -27.98 -16.41
CA LEU A 447 -16.04 -28.60 -16.86
C LEU A 447 -16.12 -30.12 -16.87
N ALA A 448 -16.76 -30.73 -15.86
CA ALA A 448 -16.98 -32.16 -15.80
C ALA A 448 -17.77 -32.67 -17.04
N LYS A 449 -18.83 -31.96 -17.42
CA LYS A 449 -19.58 -32.25 -18.66
C LYS A 449 -18.74 -32.03 -19.91
N THR A 450 -17.91 -31.01 -19.96
CA THR A 450 -17.07 -30.67 -21.12
C THR A 450 -16.00 -31.74 -21.37
N TYR A 451 -15.42 -32.28 -20.30
CA TYR A 451 -14.32 -33.24 -20.34
C TYR A 451 -14.76 -34.70 -20.14
N ASP A 452 -16.05 -34.96 -19.98
CA ASP A 452 -16.61 -36.28 -19.66
C ASP A 452 -15.97 -36.92 -18.41
N ILE A 453 -15.93 -36.15 -17.32
CA ILE A 453 -15.34 -36.53 -16.04
C ILE A 453 -16.46 -36.86 -15.06
N ASP A 454 -16.35 -37.99 -14.35
CA ASP A 454 -17.16 -38.26 -13.17
C ASP A 454 -16.68 -37.44 -12.00
N LEU A 455 -17.57 -36.61 -11.43
CA LEU A 455 -17.25 -35.74 -10.29
C LEU A 455 -16.84 -36.50 -9.02
N SER A 456 -17.08 -37.82 -8.95
CA SER A 456 -16.57 -38.67 -7.86
C SER A 456 -15.04 -38.80 -7.87
N ALA A 457 -14.38 -38.46 -8.99
CA ALA A 457 -12.94 -38.37 -9.10
C ALA A 457 -12.36 -37.05 -8.61
N LEU A 458 -13.20 -36.06 -8.28
CA LEU A 458 -12.76 -34.75 -7.72
C LEU A 458 -12.98 -34.71 -6.20
N GLU A 459 -11.95 -34.28 -5.45
CA GLU A 459 -11.99 -34.05 -4.02
C GLU A 459 -11.69 -32.58 -3.73
N LEU A 460 -12.54 -31.93 -2.95
CA LEU A 460 -12.36 -30.54 -2.50
C LEU A 460 -11.73 -30.54 -1.12
N GLU A 461 -10.59 -29.89 -0.96
CA GLU A 461 -9.86 -29.75 0.29
C GLU A 461 -9.98 -28.32 0.81
N PHE A 462 -10.36 -28.14 2.07
CA PHE A 462 -10.46 -26.83 2.70
C PHE A 462 -9.96 -26.88 4.13
N THR A 463 -9.34 -25.80 4.59
CA THR A 463 -8.79 -25.72 5.96
C THR A 463 -9.89 -25.62 7.00
N GLU A 464 -9.61 -26.04 8.24
CA GLU A 464 -10.53 -25.94 9.38
C GLU A 464 -11.11 -24.53 9.59
N SER A 465 -10.35 -23.48 9.26
CA SER A 465 -10.73 -22.07 9.41
C SER A 465 -11.96 -21.68 8.59
N VAL A 466 -12.26 -22.36 7.48
CA VAL A 466 -13.43 -22.14 6.63
C VAL A 466 -14.73 -22.38 7.42
N LEU A 467 -14.73 -23.36 8.33
CA LEU A 467 -15.90 -23.78 9.09
C LEU A 467 -16.33 -22.78 10.18
N ILE A 468 -15.43 -21.90 10.60
CA ILE A 468 -15.66 -20.97 11.72
C ILE A 468 -16.41 -19.71 11.28
N ARG A 469 -16.30 -19.29 10.01
CA ARG A 469 -16.82 -17.99 9.54
C ARG A 469 -18.33 -17.97 9.30
N ASP A 470 -18.87 -18.92 8.53
CA ASP A 470 -20.33 -19.04 8.27
C ASP A 470 -20.71 -20.49 8.00
N ALA A 471 -20.98 -21.20 9.09
CA ALA A 471 -21.31 -22.63 9.04
C ALA A 471 -22.58 -22.94 8.22
N SER A 472 -23.52 -21.99 8.06
CA SER A 472 -24.78 -22.24 7.34
C SER A 472 -24.64 -22.10 5.83
N ALA A 473 -23.94 -21.07 5.35
CA ALA A 473 -23.70 -20.86 3.91
C ALA A 473 -22.75 -21.93 3.37
N VAL A 474 -21.62 -22.16 4.04
CA VAL A 474 -20.63 -23.20 3.70
C VAL A 474 -21.28 -24.59 3.73
N GLY A 475 -22.10 -24.91 4.75
CA GLY A 475 -22.79 -26.19 4.85
C GLY A 475 -23.66 -26.52 3.65
N SER A 476 -24.37 -25.55 3.09
CA SER A 476 -25.21 -25.74 1.91
C SER A 476 -24.41 -26.07 0.63
N VAL A 477 -23.25 -25.40 0.44
CA VAL A 477 -22.36 -25.65 -0.70
C VAL A 477 -21.69 -27.02 -0.58
N LEU A 478 -21.23 -27.40 0.63
CA LEU A 478 -20.66 -28.72 0.88
C LEU A 478 -21.69 -29.85 0.66
N LEU A 479 -22.94 -29.65 1.09
CA LEU A 479 -24.00 -30.61 0.85
C LEU A 479 -24.24 -30.81 -0.65
N ARG A 480 -24.26 -29.70 -1.40
CA ARG A 480 -24.42 -29.75 -2.86
C ARG A 480 -23.24 -30.46 -3.55
N ALA A 481 -22.00 -30.20 -3.13
CA ALA A 481 -20.82 -30.89 -3.64
C ALA A 481 -20.92 -32.41 -3.38
N ARG A 482 -21.39 -32.80 -2.20
CA ARG A 482 -21.61 -34.20 -1.83
C ARG A 482 -22.70 -34.88 -2.67
N GLU A 483 -23.83 -34.18 -2.91
CA GLU A 483 -24.90 -34.66 -3.80
C GLU A 483 -24.42 -34.88 -5.24
N LEU A 484 -23.45 -34.06 -5.69
CA LEU A 484 -22.80 -34.21 -7.00
C LEU A 484 -21.77 -35.34 -7.04
N GLY A 485 -21.53 -36.03 -5.91
CA GLY A 485 -20.61 -37.16 -5.82
C GLY A 485 -19.16 -36.78 -5.48
N MET A 486 -18.84 -35.49 -5.31
CA MET A 486 -17.48 -35.03 -4.99
C MET A 486 -17.02 -35.55 -3.62
N GLY A 487 -15.72 -35.81 -3.48
CA GLY A 487 -15.05 -35.96 -2.21
C GLY A 487 -14.93 -34.61 -1.49
N ILE A 488 -14.99 -34.61 -0.16
CA ILE A 488 -14.85 -33.41 0.67
C ILE A 488 -13.91 -33.73 1.81
N ALA A 489 -12.76 -33.05 1.88
CA ALA A 489 -11.74 -33.26 2.89
C ALA A 489 -11.48 -31.98 3.71
N VAL A 490 -11.38 -32.13 5.02
CA VAL A 490 -10.91 -31.07 5.92
C VAL A 490 -9.41 -31.17 6.01
N ASP A 491 -8.73 -30.09 5.62
CA ASP A 491 -7.28 -29.96 5.61
C ASP A 491 -6.72 -29.29 6.87
N ASP A 492 -5.43 -29.47 7.13
CA ASP A 492 -4.69 -28.93 8.29
C ASP A 492 -5.38 -29.25 9.65
N PHE A 493 -6.06 -30.39 9.75
CA PHE A 493 -6.82 -30.73 10.92
C PHE A 493 -5.95 -30.81 12.19
N GLY A 494 -6.36 -30.05 13.22
CA GLY A 494 -5.70 -30.02 14.52
C GLY A 494 -4.72 -28.87 14.74
N THR A 495 -4.57 -27.96 13.77
CA THR A 495 -3.78 -26.74 13.92
C THR A 495 -4.58 -25.59 14.53
N GLY A 496 -5.92 -25.70 14.59
CA GLY A 496 -6.86 -24.71 15.09
C GLY A 496 -7.69 -25.19 16.30
N TYR A 497 -8.84 -24.57 16.48
CA TYR A 497 -9.84 -24.95 17.51
C TYR A 497 -10.75 -26.07 16.97
N SER A 498 -10.22 -27.28 16.83
CA SER A 498 -10.96 -28.43 16.32
C SER A 498 -12.19 -28.73 17.19
N ASN A 499 -13.38 -28.38 16.71
CA ASN A 499 -14.62 -28.70 17.38
C ASN A 499 -15.30 -29.91 16.68
N TRP A 500 -15.08 -31.08 17.21
CA TRP A 500 -15.66 -32.35 16.73
C TRP A 500 -17.19 -32.32 16.63
N THR A 501 -17.87 -31.46 17.40
CA THR A 501 -19.32 -31.30 17.33
C THR A 501 -19.78 -30.75 15.97
N TYR A 502 -19.01 -29.83 15.40
CA TYR A 502 -19.32 -29.28 14.06
C TYR A 502 -19.01 -30.29 12.95
N LEU A 503 -17.87 -30.99 13.05
CA LEU A 503 -17.48 -31.97 12.04
C LEU A 503 -18.50 -33.11 11.88
N ARG A 504 -19.13 -33.53 12.99
CA ARG A 504 -20.13 -34.62 12.97
C ARG A 504 -21.31 -34.31 12.03
N ASP A 505 -21.70 -33.05 11.95
CA ASP A 505 -22.91 -32.63 11.25
C ASP A 505 -22.63 -32.16 9.80
N LEU A 506 -21.35 -32.15 9.41
CA LEU A 506 -20.93 -31.75 8.06
C LEU A 506 -20.84 -32.94 7.10
N PRO A 507 -21.12 -32.73 5.79
CA PRO A 507 -21.10 -33.80 4.78
C PRO A 507 -19.68 -34.14 4.30
N ILE A 508 -18.68 -34.14 5.20
CA ILE A 508 -17.29 -34.45 4.88
C ILE A 508 -17.06 -35.94 4.66
N THR A 509 -16.06 -36.27 3.85
CA THR A 509 -15.68 -37.66 3.51
C THR A 509 -14.32 -38.05 4.07
N ALA A 510 -13.45 -37.06 4.29
CA ALA A 510 -12.10 -37.29 4.76
C ALA A 510 -11.61 -36.19 5.71
N ILE A 511 -10.63 -36.54 6.51
CA ILE A 511 -9.87 -35.63 7.37
C ILE A 511 -8.39 -35.83 7.05
N LYS A 512 -7.67 -34.73 6.75
CA LYS A 512 -6.22 -34.73 6.55
C LYS A 512 -5.57 -34.27 7.84
N LEU A 513 -4.73 -35.12 8.41
CA LEU A 513 -3.95 -34.79 9.62
C LEU A 513 -2.72 -34.01 9.21
N ASP A 514 -2.63 -32.79 9.73
CA ASP A 514 -1.48 -31.90 9.48
C ASP A 514 -0.14 -32.56 9.87
N GLN A 515 0.93 -32.14 9.20
CA GLN A 515 2.28 -32.65 9.46
C GLN A 515 2.74 -32.52 10.93
N SER A 516 2.14 -31.66 11.75
CA SER A 516 2.45 -31.56 13.18
C SER A 516 2.11 -32.83 13.95
N PHE A 517 1.17 -33.65 13.46
CA PHE A 517 0.84 -34.96 14.02
C PHE A 517 1.82 -36.07 13.63
N THR A 518 2.53 -35.90 12.51
CA THR A 518 3.45 -36.90 11.96
C THR A 518 4.91 -36.58 12.22
N ARG A 519 5.24 -35.28 12.39
CA ARG A 519 6.56 -34.82 12.74
C ARG A 519 6.92 -35.36 14.15
N ASP A 520 8.12 -35.89 14.30
CA ASP A 520 8.64 -36.45 15.56
C ASP A 520 7.78 -37.55 16.20
N LEU A 521 6.84 -38.14 15.44
CA LEU A 521 5.89 -39.14 15.94
C LEU A 521 6.60 -40.35 16.54
N ALA A 522 7.64 -40.85 15.90
CA ALA A 522 8.38 -42.02 16.37
C ALA A 522 9.07 -41.80 17.71
N GLY A 523 9.48 -40.56 18.04
CA GLY A 523 10.21 -40.21 19.26
C GLY A 523 9.35 -39.80 20.46
N SER A 524 8.04 -39.60 20.31
CA SER A 524 7.19 -39.01 21.31
C SER A 524 5.96 -39.89 21.67
N PRO A 525 5.98 -40.65 22.80
CA PRO A 525 4.84 -41.45 23.23
C PRO A 525 3.54 -40.64 23.39
N LYS A 526 3.65 -39.37 23.80
CA LYS A 526 2.49 -38.48 23.95
C LYS A 526 1.90 -38.13 22.57
N ALA A 527 2.74 -37.80 21.57
CA ALA A 527 2.30 -37.55 20.21
C ALA A 527 1.65 -38.81 19.61
N GLN A 528 2.23 -39.99 19.83
CA GLN A 528 1.65 -41.28 19.42
C GLN A 528 0.24 -41.48 19.96
N SER A 529 0.06 -41.30 21.26
CA SER A 529 -1.26 -41.46 21.91
C SER A 529 -2.31 -40.50 21.36
N VAL A 530 -1.93 -39.24 21.12
CA VAL A 530 -2.84 -38.23 20.56
C VAL A 530 -3.21 -38.58 19.10
N THR A 531 -2.22 -38.86 18.26
CA THR A 531 -2.44 -39.16 16.84
C THR A 531 -3.28 -40.42 16.68
N GLN A 532 -2.99 -41.49 17.46
CA GLN A 532 -3.75 -42.70 17.43
C GLN A 532 -5.22 -42.48 17.85
N ALA A 533 -5.46 -41.67 18.89
CA ALA A 533 -6.81 -41.33 19.34
C ALA A 533 -7.60 -40.57 18.29
N VAL A 534 -6.95 -39.63 17.60
CA VAL A 534 -7.57 -38.83 16.50
C VAL A 534 -7.93 -39.74 15.33
N ILE A 535 -7.02 -40.61 14.88
CA ILE A 535 -7.28 -41.58 13.82
C ILE A 535 -8.49 -42.48 14.21
N GLY A 536 -8.48 -43.00 15.42
CA GLY A 536 -9.55 -43.88 15.89
C GLY A 536 -10.91 -43.18 15.93
N LEU A 537 -10.96 -41.94 16.42
CA LEU A 537 -12.20 -41.16 16.51
C LEU A 537 -12.72 -40.80 15.11
N ALA A 538 -11.87 -40.34 14.22
CA ALA A 538 -12.25 -40.00 12.85
C ALA A 538 -12.80 -41.24 12.11
N SER A 539 -12.14 -42.39 12.25
CA SER A 539 -12.59 -43.66 11.66
C SER A 539 -13.93 -44.12 12.21
N GLN A 540 -14.17 -43.97 13.55
CA GLN A 540 -15.47 -44.29 14.17
C GLN A 540 -16.62 -43.41 13.66
N LEU A 541 -16.32 -42.17 13.30
CA LEU A 541 -17.28 -41.24 12.68
C LEU A 541 -17.49 -41.51 11.16
N GLY A 542 -16.78 -42.51 10.61
CA GLY A 542 -16.90 -42.90 9.20
C GLY A 542 -16.09 -42.04 8.24
N TYR A 543 -15.14 -41.24 8.72
CA TYR A 543 -14.28 -40.44 7.89
C TYR A 543 -13.04 -41.22 7.46
N ARG A 544 -12.64 -41.05 6.22
CA ARG A 544 -11.33 -41.47 5.74
C ARG A 544 -10.26 -40.55 6.33
N VAL A 545 -9.20 -41.11 6.87
CA VAL A 545 -8.08 -40.37 7.46
C VAL A 545 -6.90 -40.40 6.49
N VAL A 546 -6.39 -39.23 6.15
CA VAL A 546 -5.17 -39.02 5.34
C VAL A 546 -4.11 -38.42 6.26
N ALA A 547 -2.95 -39.06 6.39
CA ALA A 547 -1.84 -38.50 7.16
C ALA A 547 -0.86 -37.79 6.24
N GLU A 548 -0.54 -36.54 6.58
CA GLU A 548 0.41 -35.72 5.83
C GLU A 548 1.81 -35.72 6.44
N GLY A 549 2.80 -35.28 5.64
CA GLY A 549 4.17 -35.12 6.09
C GLY A 549 4.84 -36.41 6.54
N ILE A 550 4.53 -37.54 5.89
CA ILE A 550 5.21 -38.82 6.18
C ILE A 550 6.61 -38.75 5.57
N GLU A 551 7.62 -38.65 6.43
CA GLU A 551 9.04 -38.51 6.04
C GLU A 551 9.89 -39.73 6.40
N THR A 552 9.44 -40.58 7.34
CA THR A 552 10.19 -41.74 7.84
C THR A 552 9.40 -43.03 7.75
N HIS A 553 10.11 -44.16 7.60
CA HIS A 553 9.51 -45.50 7.60
C HIS A 553 8.84 -45.81 8.95
N ASP A 554 9.41 -45.35 10.07
CA ASP A 554 8.86 -45.58 11.40
C ASP A 554 7.49 -44.91 11.54
N THR A 555 7.37 -43.63 11.12
CA THR A 555 6.09 -42.92 11.08
C THR A 555 5.08 -43.63 10.17
N PHE A 556 5.50 -44.08 8.99
CA PHE A 556 4.67 -44.84 8.08
C PHE A 556 4.09 -46.12 8.72
N HIS A 557 4.93 -46.92 9.37
CA HIS A 557 4.49 -48.17 10.02
C HIS A 557 3.59 -47.93 11.21
N LEU A 558 3.81 -46.89 12.01
CA LEU A 558 2.94 -46.52 13.10
C LEU A 558 1.54 -46.14 12.61
N LEU A 559 1.45 -45.28 11.60
CA LEU A 559 0.18 -44.88 11.01
C LEU A 559 -0.58 -46.06 10.40
N GLN A 560 0.13 -46.93 9.68
CA GLN A 560 -0.42 -48.16 9.13
C GLN A 560 -0.99 -49.09 10.23
N ALA A 561 -0.22 -49.27 11.32
CA ALA A 561 -0.64 -50.12 12.45
C ALA A 561 -1.86 -49.57 13.20
N TRP A 562 -2.07 -48.23 13.20
CA TRP A 562 -3.22 -47.59 13.81
C TRP A 562 -4.45 -47.51 12.90
N GLY A 563 -4.37 -48.06 11.67
CA GLY A 563 -5.49 -48.09 10.76
C GLY A 563 -5.74 -46.77 10.05
N CYS A 564 -4.71 -45.92 9.92
CA CYS A 564 -4.80 -44.76 9.03
C CYS A 564 -5.00 -45.23 7.59
N HIS A 565 -5.93 -44.58 6.88
CA HIS A 565 -6.37 -45.08 5.56
C HIS A 565 -5.38 -44.72 4.44
N GLU A 566 -5.02 -43.45 4.36
CA GLU A 566 -4.15 -42.92 3.30
C GLU A 566 -3.00 -42.13 3.88
N GLY A 567 -1.94 -41.98 3.12
CA GLY A 567 -0.78 -41.19 3.49
C GLY A 567 -0.18 -40.43 2.32
N GLN A 568 0.41 -39.28 2.67
CA GLN A 568 1.12 -38.38 1.77
C GLN A 568 2.37 -37.84 2.45
N GLY A 569 3.46 -37.68 1.74
CA GLY A 569 4.71 -37.14 2.30
C GLY A 569 5.93 -37.47 1.46
N TYR A 570 7.07 -36.92 1.84
CA TYR A 570 8.31 -37.03 1.05
C TYR A 570 8.93 -38.43 1.05
N LEU A 571 8.59 -39.24 2.02
CA LEU A 571 8.95 -40.66 1.99
C LEU A 571 8.29 -41.39 0.82
N ILE A 572 7.06 -41.00 0.46
CA ILE A 572 6.28 -41.58 -0.61
C ILE A 572 6.72 -40.98 -1.94
N ALA A 573 6.53 -39.69 -2.10
CA ALA A 573 6.98 -38.89 -3.22
C ALA A 573 6.90 -37.39 -2.95
N GLN A 574 7.78 -36.62 -3.54
CA GLN A 574 7.65 -35.16 -3.60
C GLN A 574 6.62 -34.76 -4.67
N PRO A 575 6.03 -33.56 -4.58
CA PRO A 575 5.21 -33.01 -5.66
C PRO A 575 5.98 -32.98 -6.99
N MET A 576 5.37 -33.47 -8.06
CA MET A 576 6.02 -33.66 -9.36
C MET A 576 5.13 -33.25 -10.53
N LEU A 577 5.72 -33.05 -11.70
CA LEU A 577 4.99 -32.77 -12.94
C LEU A 577 4.17 -33.97 -13.39
N PRO A 578 3.10 -33.79 -14.23
CA PRO A 578 2.24 -34.88 -14.68
C PRO A 578 3.00 -36.06 -15.31
N GLU A 579 3.99 -35.78 -16.15
CA GLU A 579 4.77 -36.81 -16.83
C GLU A 579 5.62 -37.62 -15.83
N GLN A 580 6.17 -36.95 -14.81
CA GLN A 580 6.94 -37.62 -13.76
C GLN A 580 6.05 -38.48 -12.88
N LEU A 581 4.79 -38.07 -12.64
CA LEU A 581 3.80 -38.86 -11.91
C LEU A 581 3.43 -40.11 -12.68
N GLU A 582 3.20 -40.03 -14.00
CA GLU A 582 2.91 -41.17 -14.82
C GLU A 582 4.04 -42.21 -14.80
N ASP A 583 5.30 -41.74 -14.82
CA ASP A 583 6.47 -42.63 -14.71
C ASP A 583 6.59 -43.25 -13.30
N TRP A 584 6.24 -42.50 -12.26
CA TRP A 584 6.21 -42.97 -10.87
C TRP A 584 5.13 -44.06 -10.68
N LEU A 585 3.95 -43.88 -11.26
CA LEU A 585 2.83 -44.87 -11.19
C LEU A 585 3.12 -46.19 -11.91
N ARG A 586 4.06 -46.24 -12.87
CA ARG A 586 4.46 -47.44 -13.60
C ARG A 586 5.48 -48.29 -12.84
N ARG A 587 6.13 -47.73 -11.82
CA ARG A 587 7.13 -48.44 -10.99
C ARG A 587 6.49 -49.31 -9.93
#